data_84b9be7df92c04d57ab01d0fea470cc6
#
_entry.id   84b9be7df92c04d57ab01d0fea470cc6
#
_cell.length_a   1.000
_cell.length_b   1.000
_cell.length_c   1.000
_cell.angle_alpha   90.00
_cell.angle_beta   90.00
_cell.angle_gamma   90.00
#
_symmetry.space_group_name_H-M   'P 1'
#
loop_
_entity.id
_entity.type
_entity.pdbx_description
1 polymer ?
#
loop_
_entity_poly.entity_id
_entity_poly.type
_entity_poly.pdbx_seq_one_letter_code
_entity_poly.pdbx_strand_id
1 'polypeptide(L)'
;MSIRFILVLYLFCLFPLYSYANMDAEIAESHKCSRMFPYFEKTHQIPPDTLHSIALKESGKKHTGYNIRVVWPWTVNVEGKGYYFNTKKEAIFFVKKQIIYGKENIDVGCMQINLKHHFNAFNSLNQAFDPEQNVAYGAKFLKEKYNQLGSWHKAIAYYHSATHELGSRYKQDVLKIANNMDLYKNSVNMYSGDYYNNASTLPTNNKLLTNPVSKRSSSFASNIRKYKSGIMVALPKAS
;
A
#
# COMPACT_ATOMS: atom_id res chain seq x y z
N MET A 1 30.64 5.29 45.15
CA MET A 1 29.98 5.64 43.87
C MET A 1 28.61 5.01 43.89
N SER A 2 27.56 5.84 43.94
CA SER A 2 26.23 5.45 44.35
C SER A 2 25.50 4.63 43.29
N ILE A 3 24.78 3.55 43.65
CA ILE A 3 23.93 2.69 42.82
C ILE A 3 22.96 3.49 41.93
N ARG A 4 22.60 4.70 42.35
CA ARG A 4 21.76 5.62 41.58
C ARG A 4 22.41 6.09 40.26
N PHE A 5 23.73 6.22 40.19
CA PHE A 5 24.45 6.59 38.95
C PHE A 5 24.48 5.46 37.92
N ILE A 6 24.58 4.22 38.38
CA ILE A 6 24.62 3.04 37.50
C ILE A 6 23.24 2.81 36.86
N LEU A 7 22.13 3.02 37.60
CA LEU A 7 20.78 2.89 37.08
C LEU A 7 20.44 3.93 36.00
N VAL A 8 20.89 5.16 36.16
CA VAL A 8 20.68 6.22 35.17
C VAL A 8 21.50 5.95 33.88
N LEU A 9 22.71 5.43 34.02
CA LEU A 9 23.53 5.04 32.85
C LEU A 9 22.92 3.86 32.09
N TYR A 10 22.31 2.89 32.79
CA TYR A 10 21.65 1.74 32.17
C TYR A 10 20.38 2.14 31.41
N LEU A 11 19.60 3.10 31.93
CA LEU A 11 18.43 3.64 31.24
C LEU A 11 18.81 4.41 29.98
N PHE A 12 19.93 5.14 29.98
CA PHE A 12 20.42 5.90 28.82
C PHE A 12 20.96 5.00 27.69
N CYS A 13 21.52 3.82 28.01
CA CYS A 13 21.99 2.86 27.02
C CYS A 13 20.86 2.09 26.32
N LEU A 14 19.67 1.96 26.93
CA LEU A 14 18.54 1.26 26.33
C LEU A 14 17.75 2.13 25.33
N PHE A 15 17.80 3.46 25.46
CA PHE A 15 17.09 4.38 24.58
C PHE A 15 17.50 4.28 23.11
N PRO A 16 18.81 4.25 22.74
CA PRO A 16 19.21 4.14 21.35
C PRO A 16 18.87 2.77 20.74
N LEU A 17 18.90 1.69 21.52
CA LEU A 17 18.55 0.34 21.04
C LEU A 17 17.06 0.23 20.68
N TYR A 18 16.19 0.88 21.44
CA TYR A 18 14.75 0.91 21.14
C TYR A 18 14.43 1.70 19.86
N SER A 19 15.19 2.77 19.59
CA SER A 19 15.05 3.57 18.38
C SER A 19 15.51 2.81 17.12
N TYR A 20 16.61 2.04 17.21
CA TYR A 20 17.09 1.22 16.09
C TYR A 20 16.15 0.06 15.77
N ALA A 21 15.62 -0.63 16.77
CA ALA A 21 14.65 -1.73 16.57
C ALA A 21 13.38 -1.27 15.89
N ASN A 22 12.92 -0.02 16.13
CA ASN A 22 11.73 0.53 15.52
C ASN A 22 11.96 1.00 14.07
N MET A 23 13.19 1.36 13.70
CA MET A 23 13.54 1.75 12.33
C MET A 23 13.54 0.57 11.37
N ASP A 24 14.10 -0.57 11.77
CA ASP A 24 14.10 -1.79 10.98
C ASP A 24 12.69 -2.33 10.73
N ALA A 25 11.77 -2.13 11.67
CA ALA A 25 10.38 -2.55 11.55
C ALA A 25 9.62 -1.80 10.43
N GLU A 26 9.88 -0.51 10.20
CA GLU A 26 9.20 0.23 9.12
C GLU A 26 9.65 -0.26 7.73
N ILE A 27 10.93 -0.56 7.57
CA ILE A 27 11.45 -1.13 6.33
C ILE A 27 10.87 -2.53 6.11
N ALA A 28 10.81 -3.36 7.14
CA ALA A 28 10.21 -4.69 7.07
C ALA A 28 8.71 -4.65 6.68
N GLU A 29 7.95 -3.71 7.24
CA GLU A 29 6.55 -3.51 6.82
C GLU A 29 6.44 -3.05 5.36
N SER A 30 7.27 -2.08 4.94
CA SER A 30 7.32 -1.60 3.56
C SER A 30 7.62 -2.72 2.56
N HIS A 31 8.48 -3.66 2.95
CA HIS A 31 8.87 -4.78 2.11
C HIS A 31 7.72 -5.72 1.76
N LYS A 32 6.70 -5.78 2.57
CA LYS A 32 5.50 -6.56 2.25
C LYS A 32 4.88 -6.14 0.90
N CYS A 33 5.01 -4.86 0.53
CA CYS A 33 4.64 -4.36 -0.79
C CYS A 33 5.78 -4.50 -1.81
N SER A 34 6.97 -3.97 -1.47
CA SER A 34 8.04 -3.72 -2.44
C SER A 34 8.62 -5.01 -3.04
N ARG A 35 8.66 -6.11 -2.30
CA ARG A 35 9.09 -7.42 -2.80
C ARG A 35 8.22 -7.97 -3.91
N MET A 36 6.98 -7.48 -4.08
CA MET A 36 6.04 -7.98 -5.07
C MET A 36 6.19 -7.28 -6.42
N PHE A 37 6.75 -6.07 -6.46
CA PHE A 37 6.79 -5.27 -7.69
C PHE A 37 7.55 -5.96 -8.83
N PRO A 38 8.78 -6.46 -8.65
CA PRO A 38 9.53 -7.07 -9.76
C PRO A 38 8.79 -8.28 -10.37
N TYR A 39 8.12 -9.08 -9.53
CA TYR A 39 7.33 -10.21 -9.98
C TYR A 39 6.15 -9.79 -10.87
N PHE A 40 5.34 -8.84 -10.41
CA PHE A 40 4.18 -8.39 -11.16
C PHE A 40 4.56 -7.53 -12.38
N GLU A 41 5.64 -6.76 -12.32
CA GLU A 41 6.20 -6.04 -13.46
C GLU A 41 6.59 -7.02 -14.57
N LYS A 42 7.34 -8.07 -14.24
CA LYS A 42 7.72 -9.12 -15.19
C LYS A 42 6.49 -9.85 -15.76
N THR A 43 5.56 -10.26 -14.91
CA THR A 43 4.37 -11.04 -15.29
C THR A 43 3.45 -10.24 -16.23
N HIS A 44 3.30 -8.95 -16.02
CA HIS A 44 2.45 -8.07 -16.83
C HIS A 44 3.21 -7.30 -17.90
N GLN A 45 4.54 -7.55 -18.07
CA GLN A 45 5.40 -6.82 -19.01
C GLN A 45 5.38 -5.30 -18.77
N ILE A 46 5.26 -4.90 -17.52
CA ILE A 46 5.36 -3.52 -17.07
C ILE A 46 6.85 -3.15 -17.02
N PRO A 47 7.27 -1.96 -17.46
CA PRO A 47 8.65 -1.53 -17.34
C PRO A 47 9.15 -1.60 -15.89
N PRO A 48 10.40 -2.03 -15.65
CA PRO A 48 10.96 -2.13 -14.30
C PRO A 48 10.77 -0.84 -13.49
N ASP A 49 10.58 -0.99 -12.19
CA ASP A 49 10.42 0.09 -11.21
C ASP A 49 9.17 0.97 -11.38
N THR A 50 8.32 0.68 -12.36
CA THR A 50 7.07 1.45 -12.58
C THR A 50 6.08 1.25 -11.44
N LEU A 51 5.82 0.00 -11.03
CA LEU A 51 4.89 -0.27 -9.91
C LEU A 51 5.43 0.29 -8.59
N HIS A 52 6.74 0.18 -8.37
CA HIS A 52 7.36 0.74 -7.17
C HIS A 52 7.21 2.25 -7.12
N SER A 53 7.44 2.93 -8.24
CA SER A 53 7.32 4.39 -8.36
C SER A 53 5.87 4.86 -8.15
N ILE A 54 4.90 4.14 -8.72
CA ILE A 54 3.48 4.38 -8.48
C ILE A 54 3.17 4.21 -6.99
N ALA A 55 3.58 3.09 -6.37
CA ALA A 55 3.31 2.82 -4.97
C ALA A 55 3.93 3.86 -4.02
N LEU A 56 5.16 4.34 -4.31
CA LEU A 56 5.77 5.45 -3.55
C LEU A 56 4.99 6.76 -3.69
N LYS A 57 4.40 7.03 -4.86
CA LYS A 57 3.53 8.19 -5.06
C LYS A 57 2.21 8.03 -4.31
N GLU A 58 1.61 6.84 -4.31
CA GLU A 58 0.29 6.54 -3.77
C GLU A 58 0.30 6.40 -2.24
N SER A 59 1.12 5.50 -1.72
CA SER A 59 1.13 5.12 -0.30
C SER A 59 2.41 5.47 0.44
N GLY A 60 3.32 6.21 -0.21
CA GLY A 60 4.63 6.53 0.38
C GLY A 60 4.51 7.30 1.69
N LYS A 61 4.97 6.70 2.79
CA LYS A 61 5.10 7.27 4.13
C LYS A 61 6.52 7.76 4.35
N LYS A 62 6.71 8.93 4.99
CA LYS A 62 8.04 9.35 5.43
C LYS A 62 8.51 8.40 6.54
N HIS A 63 9.72 7.87 6.40
CA HIS A 63 10.35 7.04 7.41
C HIS A 63 10.67 7.87 8.67
N THR A 64 10.50 7.28 9.86
CA THR A 64 10.67 8.02 11.11
C THR A 64 12.13 8.35 11.42
N GLY A 65 13.06 7.48 11.05
CA GLY A 65 14.50 7.63 11.36
C GLY A 65 15.34 8.11 10.19
N TYR A 66 14.90 7.96 8.94
CA TYR A 66 15.69 8.25 7.75
C TYR A 66 14.98 9.27 6.84
N ASN A 67 15.75 10.03 6.07
CA ASN A 67 15.17 10.99 5.12
C ASN A 67 14.75 10.32 3.81
N ILE A 68 13.99 9.25 3.92
CA ILE A 68 13.42 8.50 2.79
C ILE A 68 11.91 8.36 2.96
N ARG A 69 11.22 8.04 1.88
CA ARG A 69 9.82 7.59 1.90
C ARG A 69 9.79 6.10 1.60
N VAL A 70 8.94 5.36 2.29
CA VAL A 70 8.77 3.92 2.10
C VAL A 70 7.32 3.64 1.72
N VAL A 71 7.07 2.69 0.82
CA VAL A 71 5.72 2.24 0.49
C VAL A 71 5.07 1.67 1.74
N TRP A 72 3.84 2.11 2.09
CA TRP A 72 3.22 1.69 3.33
C TRP A 72 1.94 0.89 3.09
N PRO A 73 1.91 -0.40 3.48
CA PRO A 73 0.79 -1.28 3.18
C PRO A 73 -0.51 -0.89 3.91
N TRP A 74 -0.40 -0.21 5.05
CA TRP A 74 -1.54 0.16 5.90
C TRP A 74 -1.94 1.62 5.69
N THR A 75 -1.85 2.09 4.44
CA THR A 75 -2.26 3.43 4.03
C THR A 75 -3.72 3.43 3.62
N VAL A 76 -4.46 4.42 4.09
CA VAL A 76 -5.85 4.69 3.71
C VAL A 76 -5.98 6.14 3.30
N ASN A 77 -6.64 6.43 2.20
CA ASN A 77 -7.10 7.76 1.86
C ASN A 77 -8.62 7.78 1.94
N VAL A 78 -9.19 8.77 2.60
CA VAL A 78 -10.63 8.99 2.68
C VAL A 78 -10.92 10.39 2.19
N GLU A 79 -11.61 10.49 1.04
CA GLU A 79 -12.02 11.77 0.45
C GLU A 79 -10.87 12.78 0.31
N GLY A 80 -9.67 12.29 -0.10
CA GLY A 80 -8.47 13.10 -0.31
C GLY A 80 -7.58 13.27 0.94
N LYS A 81 -7.99 12.77 2.11
CA LYS A 81 -7.18 12.82 3.33
C LYS A 81 -6.50 11.47 3.60
N GLY A 82 -5.16 11.47 3.63
CA GLY A 82 -4.33 10.29 3.88
C GLY A 82 -4.15 9.98 5.38
N TYR A 83 -4.13 8.68 5.69
CA TYR A 83 -3.91 8.14 7.02
C TYR A 83 -2.96 6.96 6.94
N TYR A 84 -2.05 6.82 7.93
CA TYR A 84 -1.12 5.72 8.05
C TYR A 84 -1.34 5.00 9.37
N PHE A 85 -1.51 3.69 9.31
CA PHE A 85 -1.74 2.84 10.48
C PHE A 85 -0.54 1.94 10.72
N ASN A 86 -0.32 1.50 11.95
CA ASN A 86 0.79 0.60 12.25
C ASN A 86 0.49 -0.84 11.85
N THR A 87 -0.79 -1.21 11.80
CA THR A 87 -1.20 -2.58 11.54
C THR A 87 -2.34 -2.66 10.52
N LYS A 88 -2.40 -3.80 9.82
CA LYS A 88 -3.52 -4.17 8.95
C LYS A 88 -4.88 -4.09 9.67
N LYS A 89 -4.91 -4.54 10.94
CA LYS A 89 -6.13 -4.57 11.77
C LYS A 89 -6.67 -3.17 12.03
N GLU A 90 -5.80 -2.24 12.37
CA GLU A 90 -6.16 -0.82 12.59
C GLU A 90 -6.70 -0.18 11.32
N ALA A 91 -6.01 -0.37 10.18
CA ALA A 91 -6.46 0.16 8.88
C ALA A 91 -7.84 -0.38 8.50
N ILE A 92 -8.07 -1.69 8.65
CA ILE A 92 -9.38 -2.31 8.39
C ILE A 92 -10.46 -1.74 9.32
N PHE A 93 -10.15 -1.60 10.63
CA PHE A 93 -11.09 -1.04 11.59
C PHE A 93 -11.49 0.39 11.23
N PHE A 94 -10.49 1.21 10.87
CA PHE A 94 -10.73 2.58 10.43
C PHE A 94 -11.62 2.64 9.18
N VAL A 95 -11.31 1.86 8.14
CA VAL A 95 -12.11 1.83 6.90
C VAL A 95 -13.55 1.40 7.19
N LYS A 96 -13.76 0.36 8.02
CA LYS A 96 -15.11 -0.05 8.44
C LYS A 96 -15.88 1.12 9.06
N LYS A 97 -15.23 1.86 9.96
CA LYS A 97 -15.82 3.03 10.62
C LYS A 97 -16.18 4.13 9.61
N GLN A 98 -15.31 4.40 8.63
CA GLN A 98 -15.59 5.40 7.58
C GLN A 98 -16.78 4.99 6.71
N ILE A 99 -16.89 3.71 6.33
CA ILE A 99 -18.02 3.17 5.57
C ILE A 99 -19.35 3.34 6.36
N ILE A 100 -19.33 3.10 7.67
CA ILE A 100 -20.47 3.31 8.57
C ILE A 100 -20.91 4.77 8.54
N TYR A 101 -19.95 5.71 8.52
CA TYR A 101 -20.23 7.14 8.43
C TYR A 101 -20.61 7.61 7.01
N GLY A 102 -20.86 6.68 6.10
CA GLY A 102 -21.31 6.99 4.74
C GLY A 102 -20.23 7.42 3.78
N LYS A 103 -18.92 7.35 4.18
CA LYS A 103 -17.83 7.65 3.27
C LYS A 103 -17.68 6.55 2.23
N GLU A 104 -17.53 6.94 0.97
CA GLU A 104 -17.46 6.00 -0.16
C GLU A 104 -16.16 6.09 -0.94
N ASN A 105 -15.59 7.30 -1.07
CA ASN A 105 -14.33 7.52 -1.77
C ASN A 105 -13.16 7.17 -0.84
N ILE A 106 -12.78 5.89 -0.85
CA ILE A 106 -11.76 5.32 0.04
C ILE A 106 -10.76 4.54 -0.78
N ASP A 107 -9.48 4.94 -0.72
CA ASP A 107 -8.36 4.25 -1.34
C ASP A 107 -7.58 3.47 -0.28
N VAL A 108 -7.10 2.27 -0.60
CA VAL A 108 -6.49 1.38 0.38
C VAL A 108 -5.23 0.66 -0.13
N GLY A 109 -4.28 0.47 0.77
CA GLY A 109 -3.13 -0.43 0.59
C GLY A 109 -1.98 0.17 -0.18
N CYS A 110 -1.04 -0.70 -0.61
CA CYS A 110 0.19 -0.34 -1.31
C CYS A 110 -0.04 0.52 -2.56
N MET A 111 -1.05 0.17 -3.34
CA MET A 111 -1.36 0.74 -4.65
C MET A 111 -2.57 1.69 -4.62
N GLN A 112 -3.09 2.02 -3.44
CA GLN A 112 -4.24 2.90 -3.20
C GLN A 112 -5.43 2.61 -4.13
N ILE A 113 -5.90 1.36 -4.06
CA ILE A 113 -7.04 0.92 -4.87
C ILE A 113 -8.34 1.48 -4.28
N ASN A 114 -9.07 2.23 -5.10
CA ASN A 114 -10.34 2.87 -4.71
C ASN A 114 -11.47 1.85 -4.57
N LEU A 115 -12.05 1.74 -3.38
CA LEU A 115 -13.09 0.74 -3.09
C LEU A 115 -14.44 1.02 -3.79
N LYS A 116 -14.70 2.28 -4.16
CA LYS A 116 -15.93 2.65 -4.89
C LYS A 116 -15.82 2.36 -6.37
N HIS A 117 -14.71 2.77 -6.99
CA HIS A 117 -14.48 2.61 -8.44
C HIS A 117 -14.09 1.18 -8.81
N HIS A 118 -13.48 0.46 -7.88
CA HIS A 118 -13.03 -0.92 -8.03
C HIS A 118 -13.76 -1.87 -7.06
N PHE A 119 -15.08 -1.74 -6.98
CA PHE A 119 -15.92 -2.47 -6.01
C PHE A 119 -15.85 -4.00 -6.12
N ASN A 120 -15.39 -4.52 -7.24
CA ASN A 120 -15.19 -5.95 -7.51
C ASN A 120 -13.72 -6.40 -7.45
N ALA A 121 -12.80 -5.51 -7.08
CA ALA A 121 -11.37 -5.83 -6.98
C ALA A 121 -11.08 -6.88 -5.90
N PHE A 122 -11.80 -6.81 -4.81
CA PHE A 122 -11.55 -7.63 -3.62
C PHE A 122 -12.86 -8.19 -3.05
N ASN A 123 -12.78 -9.38 -2.45
CA ASN A 123 -13.93 -10.01 -1.77
C ASN A 123 -14.11 -9.52 -0.32
N SER A 124 -13.13 -8.85 0.24
CA SER A 124 -13.15 -8.34 1.61
C SER A 124 -12.10 -7.25 1.83
N LEU A 125 -12.25 -6.46 2.91
CA LEU A 125 -11.20 -5.54 3.35
C LEU A 125 -9.91 -6.27 3.74
N ASN A 126 -10.02 -7.50 4.25
CA ASN A 126 -8.84 -8.30 4.56
C ASN A 126 -8.02 -8.60 3.30
N GLN A 127 -8.67 -8.88 2.19
CA GLN A 127 -8.03 -9.06 0.88
C GLN A 127 -7.53 -7.73 0.31
N ALA A 128 -8.30 -6.65 0.43
CA ALA A 128 -7.91 -5.33 -0.05
C ALA A 128 -6.62 -4.80 0.62
N PHE A 129 -6.40 -5.14 1.88
CA PHE A 129 -5.17 -4.84 2.63
C PHE A 129 -4.15 -5.99 2.63
N ASP A 130 -4.33 -7.04 1.84
CA ASP A 130 -3.27 -8.01 1.60
C ASP A 130 -2.29 -7.41 0.60
N PRO A 131 -0.98 -7.25 0.95
CA PRO A 131 -0.04 -6.58 0.08
C PRO A 131 0.10 -7.22 -1.29
N GLU A 132 0.10 -8.56 -1.36
CA GLU A 132 0.20 -9.29 -2.63
C GLU A 132 -1.04 -9.06 -3.50
N GLN A 133 -2.24 -9.22 -2.93
CA GLN A 133 -3.50 -9.01 -3.66
C GLN A 133 -3.68 -7.56 -4.11
N ASN A 134 -3.29 -6.61 -3.27
CA ASN A 134 -3.36 -5.18 -3.57
C ASN A 134 -2.42 -4.81 -4.71
N VAL A 135 -1.15 -5.27 -4.67
CA VAL A 135 -0.16 -5.03 -5.74
C VAL A 135 -0.55 -5.75 -7.02
N ALA A 136 -1.02 -7.01 -6.93
CA ALA A 136 -1.50 -7.76 -8.10
C ALA A 136 -2.63 -7.02 -8.83
N TYR A 137 -3.59 -6.49 -8.07
CA TYR A 137 -4.69 -5.71 -8.68
C TYR A 137 -4.19 -4.41 -9.31
N GLY A 138 -3.32 -3.67 -8.64
CA GLY A 138 -2.73 -2.45 -9.20
C GLY A 138 -1.96 -2.69 -10.49
N ALA A 139 -1.17 -3.77 -10.55
CA ALA A 139 -0.44 -4.19 -11.75
C ALA A 139 -1.39 -4.55 -12.90
N LYS A 140 -2.44 -5.34 -12.61
CA LYS A 140 -3.48 -5.68 -13.58
C LYS A 140 -4.16 -4.42 -14.14
N PHE A 141 -4.57 -3.51 -13.26
CA PHE A 141 -5.24 -2.26 -13.65
C PHE A 141 -4.34 -1.38 -14.53
N LEU A 142 -3.05 -1.25 -14.17
CA LEU A 142 -2.09 -0.51 -15.00
C LEU A 142 -1.91 -1.16 -16.39
N LYS A 143 -1.83 -2.51 -16.45
CA LYS A 143 -1.76 -3.24 -17.72
C LYS A 143 -3.02 -3.07 -18.57
N GLU A 144 -4.19 -3.07 -17.97
CA GLU A 144 -5.46 -2.78 -18.65
C GLU A 144 -5.44 -1.38 -19.28
N LYS A 145 -4.93 -0.37 -18.57
CA LYS A 145 -4.74 0.97 -19.13
C LYS A 145 -3.74 0.98 -20.29
N TYR A 146 -2.65 0.25 -20.17
CA TYR A 146 -1.71 0.10 -21.30
C TYR A 146 -2.37 -0.53 -22.52
N ASN A 147 -3.12 -1.60 -22.35
CA ASN A 147 -3.80 -2.29 -23.45
C ASN A 147 -4.83 -1.38 -24.15
N GLN A 148 -5.46 -0.47 -23.40
CA GLN A 148 -6.42 0.51 -23.95
C GLN A 148 -5.74 1.66 -24.68
N LEU A 149 -4.55 2.10 -24.23
CA LEU A 149 -3.95 3.38 -24.62
C LEU A 149 -2.67 3.24 -25.45
N GLY A 150 -2.09 2.01 -25.52
CA GLY A 150 -0.88 1.69 -26.28
C GLY A 150 0.41 2.35 -25.77
N SER A 151 0.40 2.95 -24.58
CA SER A 151 1.54 3.69 -24.05
C SER A 151 1.61 3.61 -22.53
N TRP A 152 2.77 3.23 -21.97
CA TRP A 152 3.00 3.21 -20.54
C TRP A 152 2.88 4.59 -19.91
N HIS A 153 3.36 5.63 -20.59
CA HIS A 153 3.20 7.00 -20.08
C HIS A 153 1.72 7.41 -19.98
N LYS A 154 0.90 7.03 -20.94
CA LYS A 154 -0.55 7.26 -20.87
C LYS A 154 -1.18 6.39 -19.79
N ALA A 155 -0.79 5.11 -19.71
CA ALA A 155 -1.29 4.20 -18.68
C ALA A 155 -1.02 4.72 -17.26
N ILE A 156 0.19 5.20 -16.98
CA ILE A 156 0.56 5.83 -15.70
C ILE A 156 -0.31 7.06 -15.43
N ALA A 157 -0.51 7.93 -16.42
CA ALA A 157 -1.37 9.10 -16.26
C ALA A 157 -2.81 8.70 -15.88
N TYR A 158 -3.37 7.74 -16.62
CA TYR A 158 -4.73 7.26 -16.46
C TYR A 158 -4.93 6.30 -15.26
N TYR A 159 -3.85 5.82 -14.66
CA TYR A 159 -3.91 5.12 -13.38
C TYR A 159 -4.53 6.02 -12.30
N HIS A 160 -4.15 7.29 -12.28
CA HIS A 160 -4.64 8.27 -11.32
C HIS A 160 -5.88 9.01 -11.81
N SER A 161 -5.89 9.49 -13.05
CA SER A 161 -7.00 10.31 -13.56
C SER A 161 -7.10 10.30 -15.08
N ALA A 162 -8.32 10.23 -15.60
CA ALA A 162 -8.61 10.48 -17.00
C ALA A 162 -8.56 11.98 -17.37
N THR A 163 -8.60 12.88 -16.39
CA THR A 163 -8.43 14.31 -16.61
C THR A 163 -7.00 14.61 -17.00
N HIS A 164 -6.81 15.16 -18.21
CA HIS A 164 -5.49 15.34 -18.83
C HIS A 164 -4.48 16.04 -17.90
N GLU A 165 -4.88 17.15 -17.28
CA GLU A 165 -3.98 17.93 -16.42
C GLU A 165 -3.54 17.14 -15.16
N LEU A 166 -4.50 16.52 -14.47
CA LEU A 166 -4.23 15.72 -13.27
C LEU A 166 -3.39 14.50 -13.57
N GLY A 167 -3.75 13.75 -14.63
CA GLY A 167 -2.99 12.59 -15.06
C GLY A 167 -1.59 12.94 -15.54
N SER A 168 -1.42 14.05 -16.27
CA SER A 168 -0.10 14.49 -16.74
C SER A 168 0.83 14.87 -15.59
N ARG A 169 0.33 15.60 -14.59
CA ARG A 169 1.09 15.98 -13.39
C ARG A 169 1.48 14.74 -12.59
N TYR A 170 0.53 13.85 -12.36
CA TYR A 170 0.77 12.56 -11.70
C TYR A 170 1.85 11.73 -12.40
N LYS A 171 1.75 11.57 -13.71
CA LYS A 171 2.76 10.88 -14.53
C LYS A 171 4.16 11.48 -14.36
N GLN A 172 4.28 12.81 -14.39
CA GLN A 172 5.57 13.49 -14.18
C GLN A 172 6.18 13.15 -12.82
N ASP A 173 5.37 13.15 -11.76
CA ASP A 173 5.82 12.78 -10.42
C ASP A 173 6.31 11.32 -10.36
N VAL A 174 5.55 10.39 -10.95
CA VAL A 174 5.93 8.96 -11.01
C VAL A 174 7.22 8.75 -11.79
N LEU A 175 7.38 9.39 -12.96
CA LEU A 175 8.60 9.29 -13.76
C LEU A 175 9.80 9.91 -13.04
N LYS A 176 9.61 11.00 -12.31
CA LYS A 176 10.67 11.59 -11.48
C LYS A 176 11.14 10.60 -10.39
N ILE A 177 10.21 9.87 -9.77
CA ILE A 177 10.55 8.82 -8.80
C ILE A 177 11.30 7.68 -9.50
N ALA A 178 10.80 7.20 -10.64
CA ALA A 178 11.42 6.12 -11.40
C ALA A 178 12.86 6.44 -11.82
N ASN A 179 13.12 7.65 -12.28
CA ASN A 179 14.46 8.09 -12.67
C ASN A 179 15.46 8.17 -11.50
N ASN A 180 14.99 8.17 -10.26
CA ASN A 180 15.82 8.18 -9.05
C ASN A 180 15.73 6.86 -8.25
N MET A 181 15.18 5.79 -8.86
CA MET A 181 14.89 4.55 -8.14
C MET A 181 16.16 3.83 -7.66
N ASP A 182 17.25 3.89 -8.41
CA ASP A 182 18.52 3.29 -7.96
C ASP A 182 19.09 3.99 -6.72
N LEU A 183 19.01 5.33 -6.66
CA LEU A 183 19.40 6.09 -5.47
C LEU A 183 18.51 5.73 -4.28
N TYR A 184 17.22 5.56 -4.52
CA TYR A 184 16.26 5.15 -3.50
C TYR A 184 16.59 3.74 -2.96
N LYS A 185 16.77 2.76 -3.85
CA LYS A 185 17.12 1.37 -3.49
C LYS A 185 18.43 1.31 -2.71
N ASN A 186 19.44 2.04 -3.17
CA ASN A 186 20.74 2.12 -2.47
C ASN A 186 20.58 2.73 -1.08
N SER A 187 19.77 3.78 -0.93
CA SER A 187 19.49 4.37 0.38
C SER A 187 18.78 3.39 1.31
N VAL A 188 17.80 2.65 0.82
CA VAL A 188 17.10 1.63 1.62
C VAL A 188 18.05 0.48 2.00
N ASN A 189 18.87 -0.02 1.07
CA ASN A 189 19.85 -1.08 1.34
C ASN A 189 20.88 -0.67 2.38
N MET A 190 21.34 0.60 2.37
CA MET A 190 22.26 1.12 3.37
C MET A 190 21.70 0.99 4.79
N TYR A 191 20.39 1.09 4.97
CA TYR A 191 19.73 1.04 6.27
C TYR A 191 19.18 -0.35 6.65
N SER A 192 19.02 -1.26 5.68
CA SER A 192 18.39 -2.57 5.86
C SER A 192 19.31 -3.77 5.66
N GLY A 193 20.59 -3.56 5.30
CA GLY A 193 21.53 -4.65 5.03
C GLY A 193 21.08 -5.55 3.88
N ASP A 194 21.37 -5.19 2.63
CA ASP A 194 21.15 -5.99 1.41
C ASP A 194 19.70 -6.50 1.17
N TYR A 195 18.74 -5.79 1.69
CA TYR A 195 17.34 -6.18 1.68
C TYR A 195 16.77 -6.38 0.26
N TYR A 196 17.11 -5.54 -0.70
CA TYR A 196 16.69 -5.66 -2.09
C TYR A 196 17.45 -6.72 -2.88
N ASN A 197 18.70 -7.03 -2.49
CA ASN A 197 19.53 -8.02 -3.16
C ASN A 197 19.09 -9.46 -2.86
N ASN A 198 18.43 -9.68 -1.70
CA ASN A 198 17.90 -10.99 -1.27
C ASN A 198 16.45 -11.25 -1.73
N ALA A 199 15.81 -10.29 -2.39
CA ALA A 199 14.42 -10.41 -2.86
C ALA A 199 14.22 -11.36 -4.06
N SER A 200 15.30 -11.97 -4.59
CA SER A 200 15.24 -12.91 -5.72
C SER A 200 14.60 -14.27 -5.41
N THR A 201 14.32 -14.56 -4.13
CA THR A 201 13.62 -15.79 -3.71
C THR A 201 12.17 -15.52 -3.36
N LEU A 202 11.35 -15.17 -4.37
CA LEU A 202 9.89 -15.22 -4.21
C LEU A 202 9.47 -16.69 -4.05
N PRO A 203 8.55 -17.00 -3.11
CA PRO A 203 7.98 -18.33 -3.03
C PRO A 203 7.26 -18.63 -4.35
N THR A 204 7.74 -19.64 -5.06
CA THR A 204 7.17 -20.15 -6.31
C THR A 204 5.83 -20.87 -6.09
N ASN A 205 4.96 -20.37 -5.25
CA ASN A 205 3.63 -20.92 -5.09
C ASN A 205 2.73 -20.44 -6.24
N ASN A 206 2.86 -21.11 -7.38
CA ASN A 206 2.03 -20.98 -8.59
C ASN A 206 0.51 -21.18 -8.35
N LYS A 207 0.07 -21.35 -7.12
CA LYS A 207 -1.33 -21.69 -6.79
C LYS A 207 -2.28 -20.49 -6.72
N LEU A 208 -1.75 -19.25 -6.69
CA LEU A 208 -2.58 -18.05 -6.52
C LEU A 208 -3.01 -17.38 -7.83
N LEU A 209 -2.34 -17.65 -8.95
CA LEU A 209 -2.64 -17.00 -10.23
C LEU A 209 -3.65 -17.78 -11.11
N THR A 210 -4.04 -18.99 -10.75
CA THR A 210 -4.95 -19.84 -11.54
C THR A 210 -6.42 -19.77 -11.15
N ASN A 211 -6.76 -19.06 -10.09
CA ASN A 211 -8.16 -18.80 -9.83
C ASN A 211 -8.60 -17.59 -10.66
N PRO A 212 -9.32 -17.80 -11.79
CA PRO A 212 -10.03 -16.71 -12.43
C PRO A 212 -10.92 -16.10 -11.35
N VAL A 213 -10.93 -14.76 -11.26
CA VAL A 213 -11.89 -14.03 -10.43
C VAL A 213 -13.27 -14.60 -10.78
N SER A 214 -13.69 -15.57 -9.97
CA SER A 214 -14.94 -16.28 -10.14
C SER A 214 -16.06 -15.24 -10.18
N LYS A 215 -17.04 -15.46 -11.03
CA LYS A 215 -18.25 -14.64 -11.25
C LYS A 215 -19.10 -14.38 -9.98
N ARG A 216 -18.50 -14.33 -8.80
CA ARG A 216 -19.13 -13.96 -7.52
C ARG A 216 -18.85 -12.50 -7.14
N SER A 217 -18.98 -11.59 -8.12
CA SER A 217 -18.79 -10.14 -7.89
C SER A 217 -19.91 -9.48 -7.07
N SER A 218 -20.94 -10.23 -6.65
CA SER A 218 -22.02 -9.66 -5.83
C SER A 218 -21.67 -9.51 -4.33
N SER A 219 -20.54 -10.09 -3.86
CA SER A 219 -20.35 -10.24 -2.41
C SER A 219 -19.77 -9.02 -1.69
N PHE A 220 -18.86 -8.23 -2.31
CA PHE A 220 -18.26 -7.10 -1.59
C PHE A 220 -19.19 -5.89 -1.53
N ALA A 221 -19.85 -5.54 -2.65
CA ALA A 221 -20.86 -4.49 -2.67
C ALA A 221 -22.08 -4.86 -1.81
N SER A 222 -22.47 -6.16 -1.79
CA SER A 222 -23.52 -6.66 -0.90
C SER A 222 -23.08 -6.68 0.56
N ASN A 223 -21.79 -6.94 0.84
CA ASN A 223 -21.22 -6.87 2.18
C ASN A 223 -21.14 -5.42 2.68
N ILE A 224 -20.76 -4.45 1.85
CA ILE A 224 -20.84 -3.03 2.20
C ILE A 224 -22.30 -2.62 2.49
N ARG A 225 -23.26 -3.05 1.68
CA ARG A 225 -24.70 -2.83 1.93
C ARG A 225 -25.15 -3.53 3.21
N LYS A 226 -24.69 -4.75 3.48
CA LYS A 226 -24.98 -5.50 4.70
C LYS A 226 -24.37 -4.89 5.94
N TYR A 227 -23.18 -4.29 5.85
CA TYR A 227 -22.58 -3.47 6.92
C TYR A 227 -23.42 -2.22 7.18
N LYS A 228 -23.90 -1.52 6.12
CA LYS A 228 -24.80 -0.36 6.27
C LYS A 228 -26.16 -0.78 6.86
N SER A 229 -26.74 -1.89 6.44
CA SER A 229 -28.05 -2.36 6.93
C SER A 229 -27.99 -3.02 8.32
N GLY A 230 -26.95 -3.79 8.64
CA GLY A 230 -26.80 -4.45 9.94
C GLY A 230 -26.55 -3.48 11.09
N ILE A 231 -26.05 -2.25 10.80
CA ILE A 231 -25.81 -1.22 11.80
C ILE A 231 -27.00 -0.31 11.99
N MET A 232 -27.85 -0.11 10.97
CA MET A 232 -29.12 0.60 11.16
C MET A 232 -30.09 -0.14 12.12
N VAL A 233 -29.88 -1.46 12.29
CA VAL A 233 -30.65 -2.26 13.23
C VAL A 233 -30.07 -2.21 14.66
N ALA A 234 -28.80 -1.82 14.84
CA ALA A 234 -28.08 -1.84 16.12
C ALA A 234 -27.97 -0.48 16.83
N LEU A 235 -28.45 0.61 16.21
CA LEU A 235 -28.49 1.91 16.87
C LEU A 235 -29.78 2.00 17.72
N PRO A 236 -29.67 2.28 19.04
CA PRO A 236 -30.86 2.56 19.84
C PRO A 236 -31.57 3.79 19.23
N LYS A 237 -32.86 3.68 19.04
CA LYS A 237 -33.70 4.81 18.66
C LYS A 237 -33.49 5.90 19.71
N ALA A 238 -33.00 7.07 19.29
CA ALA A 238 -32.95 8.23 20.13
C ALA A 238 -34.38 8.52 20.63
N SER A 239 -34.57 8.41 21.92
CA SER A 239 -35.77 8.81 22.63
C SER A 239 -35.82 10.32 22.76
#